data_0fd6a52ab814bad427b0bad8ea5d3097
#
_entry.id   0fd6a52ab814bad427b0bad8ea5d3097
#
_cell.length_a   1.000
_cell.length_b   1.000
_cell.length_c   1.000
_cell.angle_alpha   90.00
_cell.angle_beta   90.00
_cell.angle_gamma   90.00
#
_symmetry.space_group_name_H-M   'P 1'
#
loop_
_entity.id
_entity.type
_entity.pdbx_description
1 polymer ?
#
loop_
_entity_poly.entity_id
_entity_poly.type
_entity_poly.pdbx_seq_one_letter_code
_entity_poly.pdbx_strand_id
1 'polypeptide(L)'
;MLVVVASLSHIEPRDAGAQSALPLKYTGKPTQPAITADDAMSRVYIFADDSMMGRAAGHIGGIKGTAYIEREVRRLGLVPAGDNGTFFQAVPLFTRTLDTSSRLMADTAALTVVTDYAPIHAGGKPRPLEGLKVIYAGSMTDQSSMASPEQAAGKVVAVSGPTSGVARKYPGAMGFIVFRPDATMGQIRRFATGPATQLRSADDTAAKPLTMYVPVSAAPKFLGVPLENARPGTVGRTLHGEVRYTVVDAPARNVVAILPGSDPVLKNQYVAIGAHNDHLGMRRAGPVDTDSMRAFNRIASQIYIARTHELPDLPGSGLTPEERASIKINVDSLRAIRPLRLDSIYNGADDDGSGTAGVLEIAERFAGAKVKPKRSLLFVWHTGEEDGLYGSEWYTDHPTVSRDSIVAQLNIDMIGRGGASDIPGGGPAYLQLLGSRRLSTELGDLVEAVNKSYPNPFKFDYQFDATGHPEQYYCRSDHYEYARYGIPITFFSTGGHVDYHQVTDEPQYLNYPHLVKVATLVADVAERVANLGHRVVVDKPKPDPKGECVQ
;
A
#
# COMPACT_ATOMS: atom_id res chain seq x y z
N MET A 1 13.68 33.86 25.24
CA MET A 1 14.46 32.64 25.41
C MET A 1 14.03 32.02 26.73
N LEU A 2 12.96 31.23 26.69
CA LEU A 2 12.43 30.53 27.85
C LEU A 2 12.61 29.06 27.57
N VAL A 3 13.57 28.45 28.24
CA VAL A 3 13.83 27.02 28.22
C VAL A 3 12.77 26.35 29.09
N VAL A 4 11.75 25.77 28.50
CA VAL A 4 10.84 24.88 29.21
C VAL A 4 11.52 23.50 29.26
N VAL A 5 12.22 23.24 30.35
CA VAL A 5 12.64 21.88 30.69
C VAL A 5 11.42 21.19 31.24
N ALA A 6 10.69 20.47 30.38
CA ALA A 6 9.70 19.51 30.83
C ALA A 6 10.44 18.31 31.39
N SER A 7 10.47 18.19 32.71
CA SER A 7 10.88 16.99 33.43
C SER A 7 9.92 15.87 33.06
N LEU A 8 10.38 14.96 32.18
CA LEU A 8 9.74 13.66 31.95
C LEU A 8 9.98 12.79 33.21
N SER A 9 9.19 13.09 34.24
CA SER A 9 9.00 12.17 35.37
C SER A 9 8.28 10.94 34.83
N HIS A 10 8.88 9.79 35.04
CA HIS A 10 8.39 8.41 34.94
C HIS A 10 6.89 8.32 34.60
N ILE A 11 6.57 8.22 33.32
CA ILE A 11 5.25 7.75 32.89
C ILE A 11 5.29 6.24 33.02
N GLU A 12 4.85 5.76 34.19
CA GLU A 12 4.42 4.36 34.30
C GLU A 12 3.28 4.14 33.29
N PRO A 13 3.29 3.01 32.57
CA PRO A 13 2.17 2.67 31.70
C PRO A 13 0.96 2.37 32.59
N ARG A 14 0.06 3.37 32.75
CA ARG A 14 -1.26 3.11 33.31
C ARG A 14 -2.10 2.41 32.26
N ASP A 15 -2.31 1.15 32.49
CA ASP A 15 -3.42 0.27 32.13
C ASP A 15 -4.31 0.66 30.94
N ALA A 16 -3.99 0.13 29.75
CA ALA A 16 -4.96 -0.66 29.04
C ALA A 16 -4.96 -2.04 29.73
N GLY A 17 -6.09 -2.54 30.22
CA GLY A 17 -6.19 -3.76 31.02
C GLY A 17 -5.28 -4.85 30.46
N ALA A 18 -4.49 -5.46 31.33
CA ALA A 18 -3.43 -6.39 31.01
C ALA A 18 -3.94 -7.53 30.13
N GLN A 19 -3.92 -7.32 28.84
CA GLN A 19 -4.01 -8.40 27.88
C GLN A 19 -2.69 -9.17 28.06
N SER A 20 -2.78 -10.40 28.55
CA SER A 20 -1.60 -11.27 28.67
C SER A 20 -0.84 -11.22 27.37
N ALA A 21 0.46 -10.92 27.41
CA ALA A 21 1.27 -10.81 26.19
C ALA A 21 1.06 -12.05 25.33
N LEU A 22 0.63 -11.86 24.09
CA LEU A 22 0.40 -12.96 23.16
C LEU A 22 1.73 -13.67 22.87
N PRO A 23 1.72 -14.98 22.62
CA PRO A 23 2.93 -15.75 22.39
C PRO A 23 3.63 -15.35 21.09
N LEU A 24 4.95 -15.46 21.03
CA LEU A 24 5.72 -15.25 19.79
C LEU A 24 5.45 -16.33 18.73
N LYS A 25 5.08 -17.52 19.15
CA LYS A 25 4.68 -18.63 18.26
C LYS A 25 3.39 -19.24 18.79
N TYR A 26 2.50 -19.57 17.90
CA TYR A 26 1.21 -20.15 18.22
C TYR A 26 0.90 -21.29 17.26
N THR A 27 0.59 -22.44 17.82
CA THR A 27 0.08 -23.58 17.04
C THR A 27 -1.44 -23.48 17.04
N GLY A 28 -2.02 -23.07 15.94
CA GLY A 28 -3.45 -22.85 15.79
C GLY A 28 -4.29 -24.11 16.06
N LYS A 29 -5.57 -23.90 16.27
CA LYS A 29 -6.60 -24.95 16.34
C LYS A 29 -7.31 -25.02 14.99
N PRO A 30 -8.01 -26.13 14.66
CA PRO A 30 -8.94 -26.14 13.54
C PRO A 30 -10.00 -25.04 13.72
N THR A 31 -10.21 -24.27 12.67
CA THR A 31 -11.19 -23.16 12.67
C THR A 31 -12.62 -23.68 12.51
N GLN A 32 -13.59 -22.85 12.87
CA GLN A 32 -15.02 -23.17 12.87
C GLN A 32 -15.83 -22.03 12.21
N PRO A 33 -17.11 -22.25 11.86
CA PRO A 33 -17.91 -21.25 11.16
C PRO A 33 -18.21 -19.96 11.96
N ALA A 34 -18.02 -19.95 13.28
CA ALA A 34 -18.15 -18.73 14.06
C ALA A 34 -16.87 -17.88 13.90
N ILE A 35 -17.03 -16.58 13.64
CA ILE A 35 -15.89 -15.65 13.61
C ILE A 35 -15.40 -15.48 15.05
N THR A 36 -14.20 -15.99 15.37
CA THR A 36 -13.67 -15.94 16.73
C THR A 36 -12.22 -15.42 16.78
N ALA A 37 -11.84 -14.87 17.93
CA ALA A 37 -10.47 -14.38 18.12
C ALA A 37 -9.43 -15.53 18.03
N ASP A 38 -9.77 -16.73 18.50
CA ASP A 38 -8.91 -17.91 18.43
C ASP A 38 -8.68 -18.36 16.99
N ASP A 39 -9.74 -18.31 16.14
CA ASP A 39 -9.65 -18.70 14.74
C ASP A 39 -8.87 -17.65 13.94
N ALA A 40 -9.18 -16.37 14.13
CA ALA A 40 -8.42 -15.27 13.53
C ALA A 40 -6.93 -15.34 13.94
N MET A 41 -6.64 -15.60 15.22
CA MET A 41 -5.28 -15.80 15.71
C MET A 41 -4.60 -16.99 15.02
N SER A 42 -5.30 -18.12 14.88
CA SER A 42 -4.76 -19.30 14.19
C SER A 42 -4.36 -18.99 12.76
N ARG A 43 -5.19 -18.23 12.03
CA ARG A 43 -4.94 -17.84 10.64
C ARG A 43 -3.77 -16.86 10.51
N VAL A 44 -3.77 -15.80 11.32
CA VAL A 44 -2.72 -14.76 11.24
C VAL A 44 -1.36 -15.33 11.60
N TYR A 45 -1.25 -16.16 12.67
CA TYR A 45 0.03 -16.78 13.04
C TYR A 45 0.58 -17.76 11.99
N ILE A 46 -0.26 -18.34 11.14
CA ILE A 46 0.18 -19.13 10.00
C ILE A 46 0.59 -18.22 8.84
N PHE A 47 -0.27 -17.25 8.51
CA PHE A 47 -0.10 -16.43 7.31
C PHE A 47 1.03 -15.40 7.43
N ALA A 48 1.29 -14.90 8.65
CA ALA A 48 2.39 -13.98 8.96
C ALA A 48 3.59 -14.68 9.64
N ASP A 49 3.72 -16.02 9.53
CA ASP A 49 4.90 -16.75 10.02
C ASP A 49 6.12 -16.47 9.12
N ASP A 50 7.32 -16.49 9.72
CA ASP A 50 8.59 -16.28 9.00
C ASP A 50 8.77 -17.22 7.80
N SER A 51 8.18 -18.42 7.85
CA SER A 51 8.21 -19.38 6.75
C SER A 51 7.50 -18.88 5.48
N MET A 52 6.63 -17.87 5.61
CA MET A 52 5.98 -17.16 4.50
C MET A 52 6.89 -16.08 3.88
N MET A 53 8.08 -15.83 4.46
CA MET A 53 9.12 -14.94 3.90
C MET A 53 8.60 -13.53 3.55
N GLY A 54 7.63 -13.02 4.32
CA GLY A 54 7.05 -11.70 4.12
C GLY A 54 6.25 -11.51 2.84
N ARG A 55 5.83 -12.58 2.19
CA ARG A 55 4.83 -12.68 1.10
C ARG A 55 4.98 -11.72 -0.09
N ALA A 56 6.18 -11.21 -0.40
CA ALA A 56 6.36 -10.29 -1.52
C ALA A 56 5.78 -10.85 -2.84
N ALA A 57 5.05 -10.01 -3.58
CA ALA A 57 4.46 -10.36 -4.85
C ALA A 57 5.54 -10.80 -5.86
N GLY A 58 5.24 -11.84 -6.65
CA GLY A 58 6.20 -12.41 -7.60
C GLY A 58 7.36 -13.19 -6.97
N HIS A 59 7.37 -13.39 -5.66
CA HIS A 59 8.37 -14.16 -4.93
C HIS A 59 7.78 -15.44 -4.29
N ILE A 60 8.67 -16.31 -3.83
CA ILE A 60 8.25 -17.59 -3.24
C ILE A 60 7.33 -17.40 -2.00
N GLY A 61 7.52 -16.30 -1.24
CA GLY A 61 6.64 -15.97 -0.11
C GLY A 61 5.20 -15.71 -0.54
N GLY A 62 4.98 -14.92 -1.60
CA GLY A 62 3.65 -14.69 -2.17
C GLY A 62 3.00 -15.97 -2.71
N ILE A 63 3.81 -16.85 -3.32
CA ILE A 63 3.32 -18.18 -3.77
C ILE A 63 2.88 -19.04 -2.57
N LYS A 64 3.62 -19.01 -1.45
CA LYS A 64 3.24 -19.75 -0.22
C LYS A 64 1.98 -19.16 0.41
N GLY A 65 1.87 -17.84 0.50
CA GLY A 65 0.68 -17.15 1.02
C GLY A 65 -0.58 -17.51 0.23
N THR A 66 -0.53 -17.37 -1.09
CA THR A 66 -1.66 -17.73 -1.97
C THR A 66 -1.99 -19.21 -1.94
N ALA A 67 -1.01 -20.11 -1.79
CA ALA A 67 -1.24 -21.54 -1.62
C ALA A 67 -1.92 -21.88 -0.28
N TYR A 68 -1.63 -21.11 0.78
CA TYR A 68 -2.35 -21.23 2.05
C TYR A 68 -3.82 -20.84 1.87
N ILE A 69 -4.10 -19.70 1.25
CA ILE A 69 -5.47 -19.23 1.02
C ILE A 69 -6.24 -20.25 0.15
N GLU A 70 -5.64 -20.72 -0.94
CA GLU A 70 -6.25 -21.74 -1.82
C GLU A 70 -6.63 -23.01 -1.06
N ARG A 71 -5.76 -23.52 -0.20
CA ARG A 71 -6.04 -24.68 0.64
C ARG A 71 -7.24 -24.44 1.57
N GLU A 72 -7.33 -23.25 2.16
CA GLU A 72 -8.44 -22.89 3.05
C GLU A 72 -9.77 -22.78 2.29
N VAL A 73 -9.83 -22.05 1.18
CA VAL A 73 -11.08 -21.92 0.39
C VAL A 73 -11.54 -23.25 -0.19
N ARG A 74 -10.60 -24.13 -0.55
CA ARG A 74 -10.90 -25.51 -0.97
C ARG A 74 -11.47 -26.34 0.20
N ARG A 75 -10.87 -26.24 1.40
CA ARG A 75 -11.39 -26.91 2.61
C ARG A 75 -12.81 -26.47 2.93
N LEU A 76 -13.12 -25.18 2.75
CA LEU A 76 -14.44 -24.60 2.96
C LEU A 76 -15.47 -24.99 1.87
N GLY A 77 -15.04 -25.67 0.81
CA GLY A 77 -15.93 -26.08 -0.29
C GLY A 77 -16.39 -24.93 -1.18
N LEU A 78 -15.63 -23.83 -1.25
CA LEU A 78 -15.93 -22.75 -2.17
C LEU A 78 -15.67 -23.18 -3.63
N VAL A 79 -16.33 -22.50 -4.57
CA VAL A 79 -16.18 -22.78 -5.99
C VAL A 79 -15.00 -21.99 -6.55
N PRO A 80 -14.08 -22.65 -7.31
CA PRO A 80 -13.02 -21.94 -7.99
C PRO A 80 -13.56 -20.92 -8.98
N ALA A 81 -12.99 -19.71 -8.96
CA ALA A 81 -13.41 -18.64 -9.85
C ALA A 81 -12.22 -17.85 -10.46
N GLY A 82 -11.03 -18.42 -10.44
CA GLY A 82 -9.86 -17.94 -11.16
C GLY A 82 -9.78 -18.46 -12.59
N ASP A 83 -8.58 -18.37 -13.17
CA ASP A 83 -8.34 -18.77 -14.55
C ASP A 83 -8.52 -20.29 -14.74
N ASN A 84 -9.11 -20.69 -15.86
CA ASN A 84 -9.25 -22.08 -16.28
C ASN A 84 -9.89 -23.00 -15.22
N GLY A 85 -10.81 -22.46 -14.39
CA GLY A 85 -11.50 -23.23 -13.36
C GLY A 85 -10.65 -23.56 -12.14
N THR A 86 -9.56 -22.83 -11.93
CA THR A 86 -8.74 -22.87 -10.71
C THR A 86 -9.16 -21.76 -9.73
N PHE A 87 -8.56 -21.74 -8.53
CA PHE A 87 -8.71 -20.62 -7.60
C PHE A 87 -7.76 -19.45 -7.92
N PHE A 88 -6.84 -19.63 -8.87
CA PHE A 88 -5.84 -18.62 -9.17
C PHE A 88 -6.16 -17.83 -10.44
N GLN A 89 -6.00 -16.52 -10.37
CA GLN A 89 -5.88 -15.67 -11.54
C GLN A 89 -4.41 -15.22 -11.65
N ALA A 90 -3.77 -15.52 -12.77
CA ALA A 90 -2.38 -15.14 -13.00
C ALA A 90 -2.28 -13.62 -13.19
N VAL A 91 -1.38 -12.99 -12.45
CA VAL A 91 -1.06 -11.54 -12.57
C VAL A 91 0.33 -11.44 -13.17
N PRO A 92 0.48 -10.89 -14.38
CA PRO A 92 1.74 -10.89 -15.13
C PRO A 92 2.68 -9.81 -14.62
N LEU A 93 3.30 -10.02 -13.46
CA LEU A 93 4.30 -9.13 -12.90
C LEU A 93 5.70 -9.44 -13.46
N PHE A 94 6.54 -8.44 -13.46
CA PHE A 94 7.98 -8.55 -13.69
C PHE A 94 8.74 -7.65 -12.75
N THR A 95 9.96 -8.03 -12.44
CA THR A 95 10.88 -7.21 -11.67
C THR A 95 11.87 -6.53 -12.59
N ARG A 96 12.07 -5.23 -12.40
CA ARG A 96 13.06 -4.43 -13.10
C ARG A 96 14.15 -3.99 -12.15
N THR A 97 15.40 -4.22 -12.51
CA THR A 97 16.56 -3.79 -11.74
C THR A 97 17.47 -2.94 -12.62
N LEU A 98 17.96 -1.82 -12.10
CA LEU A 98 18.90 -0.96 -12.81
C LEU A 98 20.17 -1.74 -13.14
N ASP A 99 20.52 -1.77 -14.43
CA ASP A 99 21.79 -2.32 -14.90
C ASP A 99 22.89 -1.27 -14.69
N THR A 100 23.83 -1.56 -13.80
CA THR A 100 24.96 -0.68 -13.49
C THR A 100 25.95 -0.52 -14.67
N SER A 101 25.83 -1.33 -15.73
CA SER A 101 26.55 -1.13 -16.98
C SER A 101 26.00 0.04 -17.83
N SER A 102 24.90 0.68 -17.41
CA SER A 102 24.35 1.89 -18.04
C SER A 102 25.42 2.94 -18.29
N ARG A 103 25.40 3.54 -19.48
CA ARG A 103 26.38 4.55 -19.88
C ARG A 103 25.65 5.80 -20.32
N LEU A 104 25.97 6.90 -19.66
CA LEU A 104 25.44 8.22 -20.01
C LEU A 104 26.61 9.22 -20.00
N MET A 105 26.63 10.10 -20.97
CA MET A 105 27.61 11.18 -21.09
C MET A 105 26.89 12.51 -21.23
N ALA A 106 27.50 13.57 -20.74
CA ALA A 106 27.09 14.95 -20.99
C ALA A 106 28.20 15.61 -21.81
N ASP A 107 27.94 15.94 -23.07
CA ASP A 107 28.92 16.21 -24.10
C ASP A 107 29.96 15.05 -24.17
N THR A 108 31.19 15.28 -23.77
CA THR A 108 32.27 14.27 -23.75
C THR A 108 32.53 13.71 -22.34
N ALA A 109 31.88 14.24 -21.30
CA ALA A 109 32.13 13.85 -19.92
C ALA A 109 31.22 12.67 -19.51
N ALA A 110 31.84 11.58 -19.00
CA ALA A 110 31.10 10.45 -18.50
C ALA A 110 30.32 10.82 -17.19
N LEU A 111 29.08 10.37 -17.09
CA LEU A 111 28.27 10.49 -15.91
C LEU A 111 28.21 9.15 -15.18
N THR A 112 28.39 9.17 -13.87
CA THR A 112 28.38 7.98 -13.03
C THR A 112 26.96 7.71 -12.53
N VAL A 113 26.40 6.58 -12.95
CA VAL A 113 25.06 6.13 -12.49
C VAL A 113 25.08 5.98 -10.96
N VAL A 114 23.96 6.32 -10.33
CA VAL A 114 23.75 6.35 -8.88
C VAL A 114 24.48 7.51 -8.17
N THR A 115 25.66 7.92 -8.64
CA THR A 115 26.41 9.04 -8.05
C THR A 115 25.95 10.37 -8.61
N ASP A 116 26.03 10.56 -9.94
CA ASP A 116 25.68 11.80 -10.62
C ASP A 116 24.18 11.88 -10.94
N TYR A 117 23.55 10.75 -11.15
CA TYR A 117 22.10 10.64 -11.40
C TYR A 117 21.56 9.30 -10.91
N ALA A 118 20.34 9.31 -10.43
CA ALA A 118 19.57 8.12 -10.03
C ALA A 118 18.36 7.99 -10.96
N PRO A 119 18.37 7.06 -11.94
CA PRO A 119 17.26 6.93 -12.87
C PRO A 119 16.10 6.17 -12.25
N ILE A 120 14.89 6.69 -12.44
CA ILE A 120 13.63 6.01 -12.09
C ILE A 120 12.79 5.94 -13.36
N HIS A 121 12.28 4.76 -13.64
CA HIS A 121 11.51 4.52 -14.85
C HIS A 121 10.17 3.85 -14.55
N ALA A 122 9.11 4.50 -14.98
CA ALA A 122 7.73 4.07 -14.74
C ALA A 122 7.16 3.28 -15.93
N GLY A 123 7.66 2.08 -16.20
CA GLY A 123 7.14 1.19 -17.25
C GLY A 123 7.71 1.44 -18.66
N GLY A 124 7.54 0.48 -19.56
CA GLY A 124 8.06 0.51 -20.92
C GLY A 124 9.58 0.38 -21.03
N LYS A 125 10.14 0.69 -22.20
CA LYS A 125 11.58 0.80 -22.40
C LYS A 125 12.03 2.23 -22.16
N PRO A 126 13.16 2.47 -21.45
CA PRO A 126 13.73 3.81 -21.37
C PRO A 126 14.06 4.33 -22.77
N ARG A 127 13.66 5.56 -23.05
CA ARG A 127 14.03 6.21 -24.32
C ARG A 127 15.54 6.50 -24.30
N PRO A 128 16.30 6.15 -25.36
CA PRO A 128 17.71 6.56 -25.48
C PRO A 128 17.83 8.09 -25.44
N LEU A 129 18.89 8.57 -24.80
CA LEU A 129 19.16 10.00 -24.65
C LEU A 129 20.21 10.49 -25.64
N GLU A 130 20.32 9.86 -26.81
CA GLU A 130 21.35 10.15 -27.80
C GLU A 130 21.12 11.48 -28.49
N GLY A 131 22.10 12.39 -28.37
CA GLY A 131 22.07 13.70 -29.00
C GLY A 131 21.05 14.70 -28.42
N LEU A 132 20.50 14.41 -27.24
CA LEU A 132 19.45 15.21 -26.64
C LEU A 132 20.00 16.33 -25.74
N LYS A 133 19.65 17.58 -26.07
CA LYS A 133 20.02 18.73 -25.22
C LYS A 133 19.17 18.76 -23.96
N VAL A 134 19.81 19.14 -22.85
CA VAL A 134 19.13 19.48 -21.62
C VAL A 134 18.61 20.91 -21.71
N ILE A 135 17.43 21.18 -21.16
CA ILE A 135 16.91 22.53 -20.94
C ILE A 135 16.43 22.65 -19.49
N TYR A 136 16.90 23.67 -18.77
CA TYR A 136 16.36 23.96 -17.44
C TYR A 136 15.04 24.72 -17.60
N ALA A 137 13.96 24.10 -17.17
CA ALA A 137 12.63 24.67 -17.29
C ALA A 137 12.21 25.55 -16.11
N GLY A 138 12.90 25.48 -14.98
CA GLY A 138 12.58 26.25 -13.79
C GLY A 138 12.16 25.43 -12.60
N SER A 139 11.55 26.09 -11.59
CA SER A 139 11.06 25.43 -10.38
C SER A 139 9.59 25.10 -10.49
N MET A 140 9.22 23.86 -10.15
CA MET A 140 7.82 23.44 -10.08
C MET A 140 7.04 24.10 -8.93
N THR A 141 7.72 24.73 -7.99
CA THR A 141 7.07 25.53 -6.94
C THR A 141 6.70 26.93 -7.40
N ASP A 142 7.35 27.45 -8.47
CA ASP A 142 6.99 28.71 -9.14
C ASP A 142 6.75 28.46 -10.63
N GLN A 143 5.55 28.08 -10.97
CA GLN A 143 5.20 27.72 -12.35
C GLN A 143 5.01 28.92 -13.26
N SER A 144 4.95 30.15 -12.72
CA SER A 144 4.71 31.37 -13.50
C SER A 144 5.90 31.78 -14.36
N SER A 145 7.11 31.40 -13.95
CA SER A 145 8.38 31.78 -14.60
C SER A 145 9.02 30.64 -15.40
N MET A 146 8.33 29.51 -15.57
CA MET A 146 8.92 28.33 -16.24
C MET A 146 9.04 28.51 -17.76
N ALA A 147 10.02 27.80 -18.38
CA ALA A 147 10.13 27.70 -19.82
C ALA A 147 8.86 27.12 -20.46
N SER A 148 8.56 27.54 -21.68
CA SER A 148 7.34 27.07 -22.37
C SER A 148 7.49 25.62 -22.85
N PRO A 149 6.35 24.88 -23.03
CA PRO A 149 6.37 23.55 -23.61
C PRO A 149 7.05 23.47 -24.98
N GLU A 150 6.91 24.50 -25.80
CA GLU A 150 7.53 24.58 -27.14
C GLU A 150 9.05 24.67 -27.04
N GLN A 151 9.59 25.45 -26.10
CA GLN A 151 11.02 25.53 -25.85
C GLN A 151 11.59 24.20 -25.35
N ALA A 152 10.79 23.43 -24.61
CA ALA A 152 11.17 22.15 -24.00
C ALA A 152 11.02 20.96 -24.96
N ALA A 153 10.22 21.08 -26.02
CA ALA A 153 9.93 20.00 -26.95
C ALA A 153 11.20 19.43 -27.57
N GLY A 154 11.29 18.11 -27.66
CA GLY A 154 12.45 17.38 -28.21
C GLY A 154 13.69 17.40 -27.33
N LYS A 155 13.62 17.88 -26.08
CA LYS A 155 14.77 17.99 -25.16
C LYS A 155 14.55 17.17 -23.90
N VAL A 156 15.62 17.00 -23.11
CA VAL A 156 15.53 16.52 -21.73
C VAL A 156 15.24 17.71 -20.83
N VAL A 157 14.09 17.68 -20.19
CA VAL A 157 13.58 18.80 -19.37
C VAL A 157 14.07 18.68 -17.94
N ALA A 158 14.84 19.64 -17.50
CA ALA A 158 15.36 19.72 -16.13
C ALA A 158 14.51 20.69 -15.30
N VAL A 159 14.09 20.24 -14.12
CA VAL A 159 13.29 21.04 -13.15
C VAL A 159 13.88 20.91 -11.75
N SER A 160 13.46 21.82 -10.86
CA SER A 160 13.64 21.70 -9.41
C SER A 160 12.28 21.65 -8.70
N GLY A 161 12.22 21.14 -7.46
CA GLY A 161 10.98 21.03 -6.69
C GLY A 161 10.20 19.73 -6.93
N PRO A 162 8.87 19.73 -6.68
CA PRO A 162 8.03 18.54 -6.81
C PRO A 162 8.02 17.98 -8.25
N THR A 163 7.73 16.68 -8.40
CA THR A 163 7.67 16.01 -9.70
C THR A 163 6.26 15.91 -10.28
N SER A 164 5.26 16.08 -9.43
CA SER A 164 3.86 15.99 -9.86
C SER A 164 3.55 16.97 -11.00
N GLY A 165 2.91 16.47 -12.06
CA GLY A 165 2.50 17.27 -13.21
C GLY A 165 3.61 17.67 -14.20
N VAL A 166 4.88 17.33 -13.98
CA VAL A 166 5.98 17.70 -14.91
C VAL A 166 5.75 17.11 -16.29
N ALA A 167 5.41 15.82 -16.38
CA ALA A 167 5.15 15.16 -17.67
C ALA A 167 3.93 15.74 -18.39
N ARG A 168 2.88 16.10 -17.64
CA ARG A 168 1.68 16.75 -18.18
C ARG A 168 1.99 18.16 -18.73
N LYS A 169 2.84 18.89 -18.03
CA LYS A 169 3.27 20.23 -18.46
C LYS A 169 4.15 20.19 -19.71
N TYR A 170 4.97 19.14 -19.86
CA TYR A 170 5.93 19.01 -20.97
C TYR A 170 5.71 17.71 -21.76
N PRO A 171 4.59 17.54 -22.46
CA PRO A 171 4.26 16.28 -23.16
C PRO A 171 5.24 15.96 -24.31
N GLY A 172 5.94 16.96 -24.84
CA GLY A 172 6.97 16.81 -25.88
C GLY A 172 8.38 16.54 -25.35
N ALA A 173 8.56 16.36 -24.05
CA ALA A 173 9.87 16.07 -23.47
C ALA A 173 10.37 14.66 -23.84
N MET A 174 11.68 14.54 -24.05
CA MET A 174 12.34 13.27 -24.38
C MET A 174 12.78 12.51 -23.12
N GLY A 175 12.91 13.21 -21.99
CA GLY A 175 13.27 12.72 -20.67
C GLY A 175 13.18 13.85 -19.66
N PHE A 176 13.34 13.50 -18.39
CA PHE A 176 13.25 14.47 -17.30
C PHE A 176 14.46 14.37 -16.38
N ILE A 177 14.93 15.51 -15.90
CA ILE A 177 15.89 15.65 -14.80
C ILE A 177 15.18 16.41 -13.67
N VAL A 178 15.29 15.87 -12.46
CA VAL A 178 14.73 16.52 -11.27
C VAL A 178 15.86 16.76 -10.28
N PHE A 179 16.22 18.03 -10.11
CA PHE A 179 17.25 18.40 -9.13
C PHE A 179 16.72 18.27 -7.71
N ARG A 180 17.47 17.58 -6.86
CA ARG A 180 17.16 17.32 -5.46
C ARG A 180 18.30 17.75 -4.54
N PRO A 181 17.99 18.24 -3.32
CA PRO A 181 19.03 18.48 -2.32
C PRO A 181 19.85 17.21 -2.09
N ASP A 182 21.18 17.36 -2.00
CA ASP A 182 22.12 16.23 -1.85
C ASP A 182 21.79 15.35 -0.64
N ALA A 183 21.29 15.94 0.45
CA ALA A 183 20.87 15.23 1.66
C ALA A 183 19.71 14.22 1.41
N THR A 184 18.87 14.45 0.40
CA THR A 184 17.72 13.58 0.08
C THR A 184 18.08 12.45 -0.87
N MET A 185 19.25 12.49 -1.51
CA MET A 185 19.64 11.52 -2.54
C MET A 185 19.85 10.10 -2.00
N GLY A 186 20.15 9.94 -0.72
CA GLY A 186 20.41 8.62 -0.13
C GLY A 186 19.24 7.66 -0.25
N GLN A 187 18.02 8.14 -0.01
CA GLN A 187 16.78 7.35 -0.15
C GLN A 187 16.46 7.11 -1.63
N ILE A 188 16.56 8.14 -2.47
CA ILE A 188 16.31 8.06 -3.92
C ILE A 188 17.23 7.03 -4.58
N ARG A 189 18.52 7.02 -4.23
CA ARG A 189 19.49 6.05 -4.75
C ARG A 189 19.15 4.62 -4.37
N ARG A 190 18.76 4.38 -3.13
CA ARG A 190 18.30 3.05 -2.68
C ARG A 190 17.09 2.57 -3.45
N PHE A 191 16.12 3.46 -3.69
CA PHE A 191 14.95 3.16 -4.50
C PHE A 191 15.32 2.88 -5.96
N ALA A 192 16.16 3.70 -6.58
CA ALA A 192 16.58 3.55 -7.98
C ALA A 192 17.39 2.27 -8.24
N THR A 193 18.16 1.78 -7.27
CA THR A 193 18.99 0.56 -7.39
C THR A 193 18.28 -0.71 -6.95
N GLY A 194 17.17 -0.56 -6.23
CA GLY A 194 16.33 -1.70 -5.85
C GLY A 194 15.63 -2.31 -7.07
N PRO A 195 15.30 -3.62 -7.05
CA PRO A 195 14.32 -4.15 -7.97
C PRO A 195 12.96 -3.50 -7.69
N ALA A 196 12.26 -3.13 -8.75
CA ALA A 196 10.91 -2.62 -8.72
C ALA A 196 9.99 -3.59 -9.43
N THR A 197 8.95 -4.03 -8.75
CA THR A 197 7.90 -4.87 -9.33
C THR A 197 6.98 -4.00 -10.19
N GLN A 198 6.53 -4.52 -11.33
CA GLN A 198 5.64 -3.82 -12.24
C GLN A 198 4.69 -4.79 -12.92
N LEU A 199 3.48 -4.32 -13.24
CA LEU A 199 2.52 -5.05 -14.05
C LEU A 199 2.90 -4.94 -15.53
N ARG A 200 2.84 -6.06 -16.26
CA ARG A 200 3.02 -6.03 -17.72
C ARG A 200 1.81 -5.37 -18.38
N SER A 201 2.12 -4.46 -19.28
CA SER A 201 1.13 -3.78 -20.09
C SER A 201 1.44 -3.91 -21.58
N ALA A 202 0.44 -3.68 -22.42
CA ALA A 202 0.62 -3.63 -23.89
C ALA A 202 1.65 -2.57 -24.31
N ASP A 203 1.83 -1.52 -23.50
CA ASP A 203 2.74 -0.40 -23.75
C ASP A 203 4.19 -0.68 -23.32
N ASP A 204 4.51 -1.84 -22.77
CA ASP A 204 5.86 -2.16 -22.26
C ASP A 204 6.94 -2.17 -23.35
N THR A 205 6.56 -2.30 -24.61
CA THR A 205 7.47 -2.19 -25.74
C THR A 205 7.72 -0.75 -26.19
N ALA A 206 6.88 0.20 -25.78
CA ALA A 206 6.99 1.60 -26.14
C ALA A 206 8.18 2.28 -25.45
N ALA A 207 8.89 3.13 -26.19
CA ALA A 207 9.98 3.93 -25.61
C ALA A 207 9.38 5.11 -24.83
N LYS A 208 9.50 5.08 -23.50
CA LYS A 208 8.98 6.12 -22.60
C LYS A 208 10.07 7.06 -22.09
N PRO A 209 9.75 8.34 -21.80
CA PRO A 209 10.69 9.26 -21.19
C PRO A 209 11.24 8.71 -19.87
N LEU A 210 12.55 8.82 -19.67
CA LEU A 210 13.24 8.47 -18.44
C LEU A 210 13.24 9.68 -17.49
N THR A 211 12.98 9.45 -16.20
CA THR A 211 13.20 10.45 -15.15
C THR A 211 14.48 10.17 -14.40
N MET A 212 15.33 11.16 -14.27
CA MET A 212 16.60 11.08 -13.53
C MET A 212 16.59 12.07 -12.37
N TYR A 213 16.78 11.59 -11.16
CA TYR A 213 17.02 12.44 -10.00
C TYR A 213 18.51 12.76 -9.91
N VAL A 214 18.83 14.03 -9.86
CA VAL A 214 20.20 14.54 -9.90
C VAL A 214 20.43 15.39 -8.64
N PRO A 215 21.51 15.13 -7.86
CA PRO A 215 21.85 15.99 -6.75
C PRO A 215 22.19 17.39 -7.24
N VAL A 216 21.83 18.43 -6.47
CA VAL A 216 22.09 19.83 -6.84
C VAL A 216 23.58 20.06 -7.11
N SER A 217 24.49 19.41 -6.37
CA SER A 217 25.93 19.47 -6.59
C SER A 217 26.38 18.96 -7.97
N ALA A 218 25.59 18.08 -8.63
CA ALA A 218 25.91 17.59 -9.98
C ALA A 218 25.25 18.42 -11.10
N ALA A 219 24.47 19.45 -10.79
CA ALA A 219 23.81 20.29 -11.80
C ALA A 219 24.79 20.85 -12.87
N PRO A 220 26.02 21.27 -12.54
CA PRO A 220 26.97 21.75 -13.55
C PRO A 220 27.33 20.70 -14.62
N LYS A 221 27.26 19.41 -14.30
CA LYS A 221 27.50 18.32 -15.27
C LYS A 221 26.42 18.25 -16.34
N PHE A 222 25.21 18.70 -16.05
CA PHE A 222 24.07 18.68 -16.97
C PHE A 222 23.75 20.04 -17.59
N LEU A 223 23.89 21.11 -16.81
CA LEU A 223 23.54 22.47 -17.24
C LEU A 223 24.74 23.28 -17.72
N GLY A 224 25.97 22.88 -17.37
CA GLY A 224 27.17 23.68 -17.63
C GLY A 224 27.35 24.83 -16.62
N VAL A 225 26.39 25.05 -15.76
CA VAL A 225 26.41 26.07 -14.69
C VAL A 225 25.81 25.50 -13.41
N PRO A 226 26.17 26.02 -12.23
CA PRO A 226 25.48 25.71 -10.98
C PRO A 226 23.98 26.02 -11.05
N LEU A 227 23.17 25.27 -10.31
CA LEU A 227 21.69 25.39 -10.37
C LEU A 227 21.21 26.80 -10.01
N GLU A 228 21.84 27.47 -9.05
CA GLU A 228 21.53 28.82 -8.61
C GLU A 228 21.75 29.89 -9.70
N ASN A 229 22.60 29.58 -10.68
CA ASN A 229 22.89 30.45 -11.81
C ASN A 229 22.04 30.14 -13.06
N ALA A 230 21.32 29.02 -13.04
CA ALA A 230 20.43 28.64 -14.15
C ALA A 230 19.14 29.49 -14.12
N ARG A 231 18.67 29.89 -15.29
CA ARG A 231 17.38 30.57 -15.47
C ARG A 231 16.48 29.68 -16.35
N PRO A 232 15.14 29.77 -16.20
CA PRO A 232 14.23 29.10 -17.13
C PRO A 232 14.59 29.40 -18.59
N GLY A 233 14.72 28.35 -19.40
CA GLY A 233 15.24 28.46 -20.79
C GLY A 233 16.75 28.24 -20.92
N THR A 234 17.52 28.14 -19.85
CA THR A 234 18.94 27.79 -19.94
C THR A 234 19.12 26.45 -20.65
N VAL A 235 19.82 26.47 -21.79
CA VAL A 235 20.19 25.27 -22.55
C VAL A 235 21.48 24.72 -21.97
N GLY A 236 21.40 23.50 -21.48
CA GLY A 236 22.52 22.78 -20.92
C GLY A 236 23.26 21.92 -21.95
N ARG A 237 23.95 20.90 -21.44
CA ARG A 237 24.77 19.99 -22.22
C ARG A 237 23.95 19.03 -23.04
N THR A 238 24.58 18.40 -24.03
CA THR A 238 23.99 17.34 -24.84
C THR A 238 24.25 15.99 -24.15
N LEU A 239 23.21 15.21 -23.96
CA LEU A 239 23.30 13.86 -23.41
C LEU A 239 23.48 12.84 -24.53
N HIS A 240 24.32 11.83 -24.27
CA HIS A 240 24.57 10.70 -25.15
C HIS A 240 24.52 9.40 -24.33
N GLY A 241 23.94 8.35 -24.92
CA GLY A 241 23.90 7.01 -24.32
C GLY A 241 22.52 6.61 -23.83
N GLU A 242 22.51 5.56 -23.02
CA GLU A 242 21.28 4.94 -22.54
C GLU A 242 21.39 4.44 -21.11
N VAL A 243 20.24 4.38 -20.45
CA VAL A 243 20.05 3.69 -19.18
C VAL A 243 19.37 2.36 -19.46
N ARG A 244 19.93 1.29 -18.92
CA ARG A 244 19.48 -0.08 -19.11
C ARG A 244 18.92 -0.66 -17.81
N TYR A 245 17.98 -1.57 -17.96
CA TYR A 245 17.43 -2.35 -16.87
C TYR A 245 17.44 -3.83 -17.22
N THR A 246 17.76 -4.66 -16.24
CA THR A 246 17.51 -6.09 -16.31
C THR A 246 16.04 -6.31 -15.92
N VAL A 247 15.33 -7.09 -16.74
CA VAL A 247 13.92 -7.43 -16.52
C VAL A 247 13.80 -8.93 -16.35
N VAL A 248 13.16 -9.36 -15.27
CA VAL A 248 12.94 -10.77 -14.94
C VAL A 248 11.46 -10.96 -14.65
N ASP A 249 10.85 -11.99 -15.25
CA ASP A 249 9.46 -12.34 -14.95
C ASP A 249 9.31 -12.71 -13.47
N ALA A 250 8.31 -12.16 -12.85
CA ALA A 250 7.98 -12.37 -11.45
C ALA A 250 6.47 -12.64 -11.31
N PRO A 251 5.95 -13.73 -11.95
CA PRO A 251 4.51 -13.96 -12.02
C PRO A 251 3.95 -14.13 -10.61
N ALA A 252 2.86 -13.41 -10.36
CA ALA A 252 2.09 -13.48 -9.12
C ALA A 252 0.67 -13.96 -9.43
N ARG A 253 -0.18 -14.03 -8.43
CA ARG A 253 -1.54 -14.52 -8.62
C ARG A 253 -2.49 -13.99 -7.55
N ASN A 254 -3.67 -13.59 -7.99
CA ASN A 254 -4.82 -13.41 -7.12
C ASN A 254 -5.40 -14.78 -6.74
N VAL A 255 -6.09 -14.88 -5.62
CA VAL A 255 -6.94 -16.01 -5.27
C VAL A 255 -8.39 -15.57 -5.39
N VAL A 256 -9.19 -16.30 -6.16
CA VAL A 256 -10.58 -15.96 -6.44
C VAL A 256 -11.49 -17.16 -6.16
N ALA A 257 -12.49 -16.97 -5.31
CA ALA A 257 -13.41 -18.01 -4.90
C ALA A 257 -14.85 -17.49 -4.82
N ILE A 258 -15.82 -18.35 -5.08
CA ILE A 258 -17.24 -18.01 -4.99
C ILE A 258 -17.94 -18.92 -3.98
N LEU A 259 -18.76 -18.33 -3.12
CA LEU A 259 -19.84 -19.03 -2.43
C LEU A 259 -21.14 -18.77 -3.21
N PRO A 260 -21.73 -19.80 -3.85
CA PRO A 260 -22.95 -19.62 -4.62
C PRO A 260 -24.13 -19.15 -3.77
N GLY A 261 -24.87 -18.19 -4.29
CA GLY A 261 -26.09 -17.70 -3.67
C GLY A 261 -27.28 -18.68 -3.80
N SER A 262 -28.30 -18.49 -2.99
CA SER A 262 -29.47 -19.38 -2.91
C SER A 262 -30.61 -19.00 -3.87
N ASP A 263 -30.65 -17.76 -4.35
CA ASP A 263 -31.74 -17.30 -5.23
C ASP A 263 -31.43 -17.66 -6.69
N PRO A 264 -32.36 -18.27 -7.43
CA PRO A 264 -32.10 -18.76 -8.79
C PRO A 264 -31.77 -17.64 -9.79
N VAL A 265 -32.19 -16.40 -9.55
CA VAL A 265 -31.93 -15.23 -10.38
C VAL A 265 -30.74 -14.43 -9.86
N LEU A 266 -30.78 -14.09 -8.57
CA LEU A 266 -29.79 -13.19 -7.96
C LEU A 266 -28.42 -13.85 -7.73
N LYS A 267 -28.32 -15.18 -7.72
CA LYS A 267 -27.03 -15.90 -7.58
C LYS A 267 -26.00 -15.58 -8.65
N ASN A 268 -26.40 -14.99 -9.78
CA ASN A 268 -25.50 -14.54 -10.83
C ASN A 268 -24.97 -13.10 -10.61
N GLN A 269 -25.35 -12.48 -9.50
CA GLN A 269 -24.82 -11.21 -9.03
C GLN A 269 -23.95 -11.45 -7.81
N TYR A 270 -22.91 -10.62 -7.62
CA TYR A 270 -21.87 -10.84 -6.62
C TYR A 270 -21.74 -9.66 -5.67
N VAL A 271 -21.62 -9.95 -4.39
CA VAL A 271 -21.01 -9.04 -3.42
C VAL A 271 -19.54 -9.47 -3.29
N ALA A 272 -18.62 -8.63 -3.72
CA ALA A 272 -17.20 -8.91 -3.60
C ALA A 272 -16.70 -8.53 -2.20
N ILE A 273 -15.87 -9.38 -1.61
CA ILE A 273 -15.19 -9.15 -0.33
C ILE A 273 -13.71 -9.43 -0.59
N GLY A 274 -12.85 -8.46 -0.30
CA GLY A 274 -11.45 -8.55 -0.65
C GLY A 274 -10.50 -8.03 0.41
N ALA A 275 -9.25 -8.49 0.29
CA ALA A 275 -8.07 -8.12 1.05
C ALA A 275 -6.86 -8.32 0.15
N HIS A 276 -5.69 -7.78 0.49
CA HIS A 276 -4.49 -8.19 -0.23
C HIS A 276 -3.74 -9.33 0.47
N ASN A 277 -2.95 -10.06 -0.29
CA ASN A 277 -2.28 -11.27 0.19
C ASN A 277 -0.75 -11.15 0.23
N ASP A 278 -0.19 -10.13 -0.38
CA ASP A 278 1.24 -9.85 -0.40
C ASP A 278 1.66 -8.93 0.74
N HIS A 279 2.96 -8.75 0.89
CA HIS A 279 3.59 -7.73 1.73
C HIS A 279 5.04 -7.52 1.26
N LEU A 280 5.85 -6.79 2.00
CA LEU A 280 7.15 -6.24 1.58
C LEU A 280 8.30 -7.27 1.46
N GLY A 281 8.11 -8.51 1.90
CA GLY A 281 9.12 -9.56 1.80
C GLY A 281 10.21 -9.44 2.85
N MET A 282 11.48 -9.42 2.41
CA MET A 282 12.63 -9.44 3.30
C MET A 282 13.44 -8.14 3.24
N ARG A 283 13.87 -7.68 4.40
CA ARG A 283 14.70 -6.49 4.56
C ARG A 283 16.10 -6.70 3.98
N ARG A 284 16.44 -5.95 2.92
CA ARG A 284 17.72 -6.07 2.22
C ARG A 284 18.93 -5.60 3.04
N ALA A 285 18.73 -4.66 3.96
CA ALA A 285 19.79 -4.13 4.82
C ALA A 285 20.18 -5.08 5.97
N GLY A 286 19.71 -6.33 5.94
CA GLY A 286 19.94 -7.34 6.97
C GLY A 286 19.06 -7.19 8.22
N PRO A 287 19.25 -8.08 9.19
CA PRO A 287 18.38 -8.14 10.36
C PRO A 287 18.59 -6.94 11.31
N VAL A 288 17.52 -6.63 12.05
CA VAL A 288 17.51 -5.59 13.09
C VAL A 288 16.99 -6.14 14.40
N ASP A 289 17.37 -5.51 15.50
CA ASP A 289 16.79 -5.78 16.83
C ASP A 289 15.35 -5.25 16.85
N THR A 290 14.39 -6.16 16.83
CA THR A 290 12.96 -5.82 16.73
C THR A 290 12.45 -5.04 17.93
N ASP A 291 12.90 -5.38 19.16
CA ASP A 291 12.47 -4.68 20.35
C ASP A 291 12.97 -3.25 20.40
N SER A 292 14.24 -3.03 20.05
CA SER A 292 14.80 -1.69 19.97
C SER A 292 14.15 -0.86 18.86
N MET A 293 13.89 -1.48 17.70
CA MET A 293 13.20 -0.81 16.59
C MET A 293 11.78 -0.39 17.01
N ARG A 294 11.02 -1.30 17.60
CA ARG A 294 9.65 -1.00 18.03
C ARG A 294 9.62 0.06 19.12
N ALA A 295 10.53 0.00 20.10
CA ALA A 295 10.65 1.02 21.13
C ALA A 295 10.98 2.40 20.52
N PHE A 296 11.92 2.44 19.56
CA PHE A 296 12.24 3.66 18.81
C PHE A 296 11.02 4.21 18.07
N ASN A 297 10.33 3.38 17.29
CA ASN A 297 9.18 3.79 16.50
C ASN A 297 8.05 4.34 17.37
N ARG A 298 7.79 3.75 18.53
CA ARG A 298 6.78 4.24 19.47
C ARG A 298 7.11 5.64 19.98
N ILE A 299 8.34 5.87 20.42
CA ILE A 299 8.77 7.19 20.90
C ILE A 299 8.74 8.20 19.75
N ALA A 300 9.26 7.81 18.59
CA ALA A 300 9.29 8.66 17.40
C ALA A 300 7.89 9.10 16.96
N SER A 301 6.94 8.15 16.90
CA SER A 301 5.56 8.46 16.57
C SER A 301 4.90 9.37 17.61
N GLN A 302 5.15 9.15 18.91
CA GLN A 302 4.65 10.03 19.96
C GLN A 302 5.17 11.46 19.82
N ILE A 303 6.45 11.65 19.51
CA ILE A 303 7.04 12.99 19.26
C ILE A 303 6.39 13.63 18.04
N TYR A 304 6.25 12.88 16.95
CA TYR A 304 5.62 13.37 15.72
C TYR A 304 4.16 13.80 15.95
N ILE A 305 3.35 12.92 16.57
CA ILE A 305 1.94 13.16 16.89
C ILE A 305 1.79 14.38 17.83
N ALA A 306 2.65 14.51 18.84
CA ALA A 306 2.59 15.64 19.77
C ALA A 306 2.81 17.00 19.06
N ARG A 307 3.54 17.01 17.94
CA ARG A 307 3.82 18.19 17.14
C ARG A 307 2.79 18.45 16.04
N THR A 308 2.30 17.39 15.39
CA THR A 308 1.48 17.50 14.17
C THR A 308 0.01 17.15 14.39
N HIS A 309 -0.31 16.42 15.46
CA HIS A 309 -1.61 15.78 15.72
C HIS A 309 -2.00 14.68 14.70
N GLU A 310 -1.04 14.23 13.89
CA GLU A 310 -1.20 13.22 12.84
C GLU A 310 -0.22 12.07 13.06
N LEU A 311 -0.49 10.92 12.44
CA LEU A 311 0.48 9.83 12.33
C LEU A 311 1.52 10.15 11.25
N PRO A 312 2.79 9.72 11.42
CA PRO A 312 3.75 9.81 10.32
C PRO A 312 3.43 8.76 9.25
N ASP A 313 3.70 9.07 7.97
CA ASP A 313 3.56 8.13 6.83
C ASP A 313 4.21 6.77 7.11
N LEU A 314 5.41 6.81 7.68
CA LEU A 314 6.12 5.63 8.12
C LEU A 314 6.62 5.84 9.55
N PRO A 315 6.55 4.81 10.41
CA PRO A 315 7.08 4.88 11.76
C PRO A 315 8.53 5.36 11.79
N GLY A 316 8.80 6.34 12.64
CA GLY A 316 10.12 6.96 12.75
C GLY A 316 10.50 7.94 11.64
N SER A 317 9.61 8.24 10.69
CA SER A 317 9.79 9.30 9.70
C SER A 317 9.34 10.67 10.22
N GLY A 318 9.62 11.73 9.46
CA GLY A 318 9.13 13.09 9.75
C GLY A 318 9.73 13.79 10.97
N LEU A 319 10.69 13.17 11.66
CA LEU A 319 11.40 13.77 12.79
C LEU A 319 12.50 14.72 12.31
N THR A 320 12.71 15.82 13.05
CA THR A 320 13.92 16.63 12.86
C THR A 320 15.16 15.86 13.33
N PRO A 321 16.38 16.27 12.91
CA PRO A 321 17.61 15.66 13.41
C PRO A 321 17.73 15.73 14.95
N GLU A 322 17.29 16.83 15.56
CA GLU A 322 17.32 17.07 17.02
C GLU A 322 16.32 16.14 17.73
N GLU A 323 15.08 16.02 17.22
CA GLU A 323 14.06 15.10 17.74
C GLU A 323 14.59 13.68 17.71
N ARG A 324 15.14 13.24 16.55
CA ARG A 324 15.70 11.90 16.39
C ARG A 324 16.87 11.63 17.36
N ALA A 325 17.77 12.61 17.55
CA ALA A 325 18.90 12.50 18.47
C ALA A 325 18.47 12.46 19.95
N SER A 326 17.30 13.00 20.27
CA SER A 326 16.75 12.99 21.64
C SER A 326 16.24 11.62 22.07
N ILE A 327 15.90 10.73 21.13
CA ILE A 327 15.36 9.39 21.42
C ILE A 327 16.46 8.53 22.03
N LYS A 328 16.23 8.04 23.25
CA LYS A 328 17.11 7.12 23.97
C LYS A 328 16.37 5.82 24.24
N ILE A 329 16.90 4.71 23.77
CA ILE A 329 16.36 3.37 24.03
C ILE A 329 17.15 2.75 25.17
N ASN A 330 16.47 2.34 26.22
CA ASN A 330 17.08 1.58 27.32
C ASN A 330 17.14 0.10 26.92
N VAL A 331 18.24 -0.29 26.26
CA VAL A 331 18.44 -1.65 25.77
C VAL A 331 18.51 -2.66 26.92
N ASP A 332 19.11 -2.29 28.06
CA ASP A 332 19.22 -3.19 29.22
C ASP A 332 17.83 -3.56 29.76
N SER A 333 16.94 -2.59 29.85
CA SER A 333 15.54 -2.86 30.24
C SER A 333 14.84 -3.80 29.25
N LEU A 334 15.08 -3.64 27.95
CA LEU A 334 14.52 -4.56 26.94
C LEU A 334 15.09 -5.98 27.11
N ARG A 335 16.40 -6.12 27.38
CA ARG A 335 17.05 -7.42 27.60
C ARG A 335 16.64 -8.09 28.93
N ALA A 336 16.20 -7.31 29.91
CA ALA A 336 15.61 -7.87 31.13
C ALA A 336 14.23 -8.53 30.88
N ILE A 337 13.50 -8.08 29.85
CA ILE A 337 12.20 -8.66 29.48
C ILE A 337 12.39 -9.93 28.65
N ARG A 338 13.26 -9.89 27.64
CA ARG A 338 13.55 -11.04 26.76
C ARG A 338 14.92 -10.92 26.09
N PRO A 339 15.51 -12.07 25.65
CA PRO A 339 16.75 -12.07 24.88
C PRO A 339 16.65 -11.27 23.57
N LEU A 340 17.81 -10.86 23.03
CA LEU A 340 17.92 -10.22 21.73
C LEU A 340 17.21 -11.04 20.64
N ARG A 341 16.36 -10.39 19.88
CA ARG A 341 15.69 -10.98 18.72
C ARG A 341 16.00 -10.15 17.47
N LEU A 342 16.76 -10.75 16.56
CA LEU A 342 17.08 -10.18 15.27
C LEU A 342 16.11 -10.71 14.22
N ASP A 343 15.56 -9.81 13.41
CA ASP A 343 14.66 -10.14 12.31
C ASP A 343 14.93 -9.30 11.09
N SER A 344 14.60 -9.85 9.92
CA SER A 344 14.69 -9.20 8.60
C SER A 344 13.44 -9.46 7.75
N ILE A 345 12.39 -10.09 8.30
CA ILE A 345 11.18 -10.43 7.58
C ILE A 345 10.10 -9.41 7.90
N TYR A 346 9.51 -8.84 6.86
CA TYR A 346 8.30 -8.04 7.00
C TYR A 346 7.11 -9.01 7.04
N ASN A 347 6.72 -9.42 8.27
CA ASN A 347 5.69 -10.45 8.43
C ASN A 347 4.30 -9.96 8.00
N GLY A 348 4.03 -8.64 8.08
CA GLY A 348 2.76 -8.06 7.66
C GLY A 348 1.58 -8.72 8.34
N ALA A 349 1.58 -8.72 9.68
CA ALA A 349 0.53 -9.39 10.43
C ALA A 349 -0.77 -8.60 10.42
N ASP A 350 -0.67 -7.27 10.51
CA ASP A 350 -1.81 -6.38 10.29
C ASP A 350 -1.98 -6.07 8.80
N ASP A 351 -0.90 -5.76 8.12
CA ASP A 351 -0.82 -5.35 6.71
C ASP A 351 -0.35 -6.52 5.80
N ASP A 352 -1.19 -7.25 5.04
CA ASP A 352 -2.63 -7.35 5.32
C ASP A 352 -2.98 -8.79 5.74
N GLY A 353 -2.22 -9.30 6.73
CA GLY A 353 -2.53 -10.58 7.37
C GLY A 353 -3.86 -10.56 8.11
N SER A 354 -4.21 -9.41 8.71
CA SER A 354 -5.45 -9.22 9.44
C SER A 354 -6.67 -9.22 8.51
N GLY A 355 -6.60 -8.51 7.38
CA GLY A 355 -7.67 -8.49 6.39
C GLY A 355 -7.80 -9.83 5.68
N THR A 356 -6.69 -10.44 5.24
CA THR A 356 -6.70 -11.79 4.62
C THR A 356 -7.34 -12.82 5.57
N ALA A 357 -6.98 -12.82 6.88
CA ALA A 357 -7.60 -13.70 7.86
C ALA A 357 -9.09 -13.35 8.07
N GLY A 358 -9.42 -12.07 8.13
CA GLY A 358 -10.80 -11.59 8.23
C GLY A 358 -11.70 -12.09 7.09
N VAL A 359 -11.20 -11.99 5.84
CA VAL A 359 -11.93 -12.51 4.67
C VAL A 359 -12.10 -14.03 4.72
N LEU A 360 -11.10 -14.78 5.22
CA LEU A 360 -11.22 -16.24 5.42
C LEU A 360 -12.24 -16.58 6.51
N GLU A 361 -12.29 -15.84 7.61
CA GLU A 361 -13.30 -16.00 8.66
C GLU A 361 -14.73 -15.73 8.12
N ILE A 362 -14.90 -14.68 7.35
CA ILE A 362 -16.17 -14.35 6.69
C ILE A 362 -16.58 -15.49 5.74
N ALA A 363 -15.63 -15.99 4.94
CA ALA A 363 -15.87 -17.10 4.03
C ALA A 363 -16.29 -18.38 4.76
N GLU A 364 -15.64 -18.72 5.89
CA GLU A 364 -15.99 -19.89 6.70
C GLU A 364 -17.36 -19.75 7.35
N ARG A 365 -17.68 -18.55 7.91
CA ARG A 365 -19.00 -18.26 8.45
C ARG A 365 -20.12 -18.55 7.42
N PHE A 366 -19.98 -18.04 6.21
CA PHE A 366 -20.98 -18.25 5.18
C PHE A 366 -20.97 -19.66 4.61
N ALA A 367 -19.81 -20.29 4.51
CA ALA A 367 -19.71 -21.70 4.09
C ALA A 367 -20.41 -22.64 5.08
N GLY A 368 -20.34 -22.36 6.39
CA GLY A 368 -21.03 -23.12 7.43
C GLY A 368 -22.52 -22.75 7.63
N ALA A 369 -22.99 -21.63 7.03
CA ALA A 369 -24.36 -21.18 7.21
C ALA A 369 -25.38 -22.14 6.59
N LYS A 370 -26.48 -22.46 7.32
CA LYS A 370 -27.57 -23.32 6.83
C LYS A 370 -28.33 -22.68 5.65
N VAL A 371 -28.50 -21.36 5.70
CA VAL A 371 -29.15 -20.59 4.64
C VAL A 371 -28.11 -19.66 4.02
N LYS A 372 -27.89 -19.82 2.72
CA LYS A 372 -26.96 -18.96 1.97
C LYS A 372 -27.64 -17.65 1.61
N PRO A 373 -26.88 -16.54 1.49
CA PRO A 373 -27.41 -15.27 0.95
C PRO A 373 -28.05 -15.46 -0.44
N LYS A 374 -28.94 -14.57 -0.85
CA LYS A 374 -29.59 -14.64 -2.18
C LYS A 374 -28.56 -14.49 -3.32
N ARG A 375 -27.71 -13.45 -3.25
CA ARG A 375 -26.60 -13.27 -4.19
C ARG A 375 -25.41 -14.11 -3.79
N SER A 376 -24.58 -14.44 -4.74
CA SER A 376 -23.29 -15.09 -4.50
C SER A 376 -22.33 -14.11 -3.80
N LEU A 377 -21.45 -14.65 -2.98
CA LEU A 377 -20.33 -13.93 -2.42
C LEU A 377 -19.08 -14.27 -3.23
N LEU A 378 -18.36 -13.24 -3.66
CA LEU A 378 -17.12 -13.34 -4.41
C LEU A 378 -15.98 -12.93 -3.48
N PHE A 379 -15.08 -13.84 -3.18
CA PHE A 379 -13.90 -13.59 -2.35
C PHE A 379 -12.69 -13.43 -3.25
N VAL A 380 -11.97 -12.31 -3.09
CA VAL A 380 -10.77 -12.02 -3.87
C VAL A 380 -9.65 -11.58 -2.95
N TRP A 381 -8.54 -12.31 -2.96
CA TRP A 381 -7.29 -11.92 -2.32
C TRP A 381 -6.34 -11.44 -3.40
N HIS A 382 -6.14 -10.13 -3.45
CA HIS A 382 -5.31 -9.48 -4.46
C HIS A 382 -3.83 -9.62 -4.14
N THR A 383 -2.98 -9.62 -5.16
CA THR A 383 -1.52 -9.64 -5.02
C THR A 383 -0.92 -8.34 -5.57
N GLY A 384 0.24 -7.91 -5.05
CA GLY A 384 0.93 -6.72 -5.56
C GLY A 384 0.22 -5.40 -5.22
N GLU A 385 -0.51 -5.37 -4.13
CA GLU A 385 -1.06 -4.14 -3.55
C GLU A 385 0.06 -3.19 -3.18
N GLU A 386 1.06 -3.70 -2.45
CA GLU A 386 2.24 -3.00 -1.95
C GLU A 386 3.14 -2.42 -3.05
N ASP A 387 3.09 -2.98 -4.24
CA ASP A 387 3.83 -2.54 -5.42
C ASP A 387 3.05 -1.54 -6.29
N GLY A 388 1.75 -1.31 -6.01
CA GLY A 388 0.90 -0.35 -6.72
C GLY A 388 -0.44 -0.91 -7.19
N LEU A 389 -1.15 -1.67 -6.36
CA LEU A 389 -2.50 -2.21 -6.59
C LEU A 389 -2.60 -3.17 -7.79
N TYR A 390 -1.49 -3.78 -8.22
CA TYR A 390 -1.42 -4.49 -9.51
C TYR A 390 -2.37 -5.68 -9.61
N GLY A 391 -2.64 -6.37 -8.51
CA GLY A 391 -3.56 -7.52 -8.53
C GLY A 391 -5.01 -7.11 -8.70
N SER A 392 -5.44 -6.06 -8.02
CA SER A 392 -6.80 -5.53 -8.13
C SER A 392 -7.00 -4.77 -9.44
N GLU A 393 -5.99 -4.03 -9.93
CA GLU A 393 -5.97 -3.44 -11.27
C GLU A 393 -6.16 -4.53 -12.32
N TRP A 394 -5.32 -5.59 -12.27
CA TRP A 394 -5.42 -6.70 -13.23
C TRP A 394 -6.77 -7.41 -13.13
N TYR A 395 -7.26 -7.68 -11.91
CA TYR A 395 -8.55 -8.34 -11.72
C TYR A 395 -9.71 -7.53 -12.29
N THR A 396 -9.73 -6.22 -12.06
CA THR A 396 -10.83 -5.38 -12.53
C THR A 396 -10.75 -5.07 -14.02
N ASP A 397 -9.56 -5.09 -14.61
CA ASP A 397 -9.38 -4.98 -16.07
C ASP A 397 -9.67 -6.30 -16.80
N HIS A 398 -9.35 -7.44 -16.18
CA HIS A 398 -9.51 -8.80 -16.72
C HIS A 398 -10.34 -9.69 -15.77
N PRO A 399 -11.58 -9.30 -15.43
CA PRO A 399 -12.34 -9.97 -14.40
C PRO A 399 -12.71 -11.41 -14.79
N THR A 400 -12.57 -12.32 -13.84
CA THR A 400 -12.94 -13.75 -14.05
C THR A 400 -14.44 -14.01 -13.93
N VAL A 401 -15.19 -13.05 -13.39
CA VAL A 401 -16.66 -12.97 -13.44
C VAL A 401 -17.05 -11.68 -14.15
N SER A 402 -18.26 -11.59 -14.71
CA SER A 402 -18.69 -10.32 -15.32
C SER A 402 -18.61 -9.17 -14.32
N ARG A 403 -17.84 -8.13 -14.64
CA ARG A 403 -17.71 -6.90 -13.81
C ARG A 403 -19.07 -6.28 -13.51
N ASP A 404 -19.95 -6.26 -14.50
CA ASP A 404 -21.30 -5.72 -14.34
C ASP A 404 -22.18 -6.54 -13.39
N SER A 405 -21.78 -7.76 -13.06
CA SER A 405 -22.47 -8.60 -12.08
C SER A 405 -22.03 -8.32 -10.63
N ILE A 406 -20.97 -7.57 -10.41
CA ILE A 406 -20.54 -7.15 -9.07
C ILE A 406 -21.40 -5.97 -8.63
N VAL A 407 -22.15 -6.13 -7.53
CA VAL A 407 -23.10 -5.11 -7.07
C VAL A 407 -22.52 -4.18 -6.01
N ALA A 408 -21.51 -4.65 -5.29
CA ALA A 408 -20.71 -3.88 -4.33
C ALA A 408 -19.40 -4.62 -4.03
N GLN A 409 -18.38 -3.91 -3.55
CA GLN A 409 -17.13 -4.47 -3.05
C GLN A 409 -16.86 -3.96 -1.64
N LEU A 410 -16.51 -4.86 -0.73
CA LEU A 410 -16.14 -4.60 0.65
C LEU A 410 -14.67 -4.95 0.82
N ASN A 411 -13.83 -3.93 1.02
CA ASN A 411 -12.39 -4.08 1.18
C ASN A 411 -12.01 -4.10 2.65
N ILE A 412 -11.12 -4.99 3.01
CA ILE A 412 -10.57 -5.10 4.36
C ILE A 412 -9.06 -5.05 4.25
N ASP A 413 -8.46 -4.06 4.89
CA ASP A 413 -7.02 -3.88 4.88
C ASP A 413 -6.61 -3.20 6.18
N MET A 414 -5.76 -3.87 6.98
CA MET A 414 -5.31 -3.43 8.30
C MET A 414 -6.46 -3.25 9.30
N ILE A 415 -6.99 -4.34 9.83
CA ILE A 415 -8.11 -4.32 10.80
C ILE A 415 -7.72 -4.90 12.18
N GLY A 416 -6.48 -5.27 12.38
CA GLY A 416 -5.99 -5.91 13.60
C GLY A 416 -5.43 -4.93 14.65
N ARG A 417 -5.39 -3.63 14.36
CA ARG A 417 -4.94 -2.58 15.31
C ARG A 417 -6.09 -1.59 15.52
N GLY A 418 -6.04 -0.78 16.50
CA GLY A 418 -7.12 0.19 16.76
C GLY A 418 -7.13 0.71 18.19
N GLY A 419 -6.17 0.25 19.00
CA GLY A 419 -6.00 0.70 20.38
C GLY A 419 -5.56 2.16 20.44
N ALA A 420 -6.06 2.92 21.44
CA ALA A 420 -5.74 4.34 21.63
C ALA A 420 -4.22 4.61 21.79
N SER A 421 -3.44 3.60 22.17
CA SER A 421 -1.97 3.71 22.25
C SER A 421 -1.26 3.62 20.91
N ASP A 422 -1.95 3.13 19.88
CA ASP A 422 -1.38 2.90 18.55
C ASP A 422 -1.80 4.00 17.56
N ILE A 423 -3.02 4.54 17.72
CA ILE A 423 -3.66 5.46 16.77
C ILE A 423 -4.25 6.65 17.51
N PRO A 424 -4.01 7.89 17.09
CA PRO A 424 -4.66 9.07 17.66
C PRO A 424 -6.20 8.93 17.61
N GLY A 425 -6.86 9.05 18.77
CA GLY A 425 -8.29 8.86 18.87
C GLY A 425 -8.78 7.41 18.77
N GLY A 426 -7.86 6.44 18.65
CA GLY A 426 -8.17 5.01 18.61
C GLY A 426 -8.82 4.49 19.87
N GLY A 427 -9.24 3.23 19.84
CA GLY A 427 -9.87 2.52 20.96
C GLY A 427 -10.78 1.39 20.46
N PRO A 428 -11.42 0.64 21.38
CA PRO A 428 -12.19 -0.55 21.01
C PRO A 428 -13.41 -0.27 20.12
N ALA A 429 -13.81 0.98 19.97
CA ALA A 429 -14.90 1.40 19.08
C ALA A 429 -14.40 2.09 17.81
N TYR A 430 -13.08 2.25 17.61
CA TYR A 430 -12.54 2.96 16.46
C TYR A 430 -12.57 2.11 15.19
N LEU A 431 -12.98 2.71 14.06
CA LEU A 431 -12.86 2.12 12.72
C LEU A 431 -12.92 3.23 11.68
N GLN A 432 -11.95 3.27 10.77
CA GLN A 432 -11.98 4.11 9.58
C GLN A 432 -12.93 3.53 8.55
N LEU A 433 -13.70 4.39 7.91
CA LEU A 433 -14.62 4.01 6.85
C LEU A 433 -14.40 4.93 5.64
N LEU A 434 -13.97 4.35 4.53
CA LEU A 434 -13.65 5.10 3.32
C LEU A 434 -14.53 4.67 2.15
N GLY A 435 -14.89 5.62 1.31
CA GLY A 435 -15.57 5.41 0.04
C GLY A 435 -17.03 4.96 0.12
N SER A 436 -17.55 4.66 1.29
CA SER A 436 -18.90 4.07 1.47
C SER A 436 -20.04 4.88 0.83
N ARG A 437 -19.84 6.21 0.68
CA ARG A 437 -20.83 7.14 0.10
C ARG A 437 -20.35 7.81 -1.19
N ARG A 438 -19.18 7.46 -1.71
CA ARG A 438 -18.62 8.13 -2.91
C ARG A 438 -19.36 7.78 -4.20
N LEU A 439 -19.91 6.56 -4.28
CA LEU A 439 -20.67 6.09 -5.44
C LEU A 439 -22.14 5.80 -5.10
N SER A 440 -22.46 5.52 -3.83
CA SER A 440 -23.77 5.07 -3.38
C SER A 440 -24.11 5.60 -2.01
N THR A 441 -25.11 6.44 -1.91
CA THR A 441 -25.67 6.85 -0.62
C THR A 441 -26.28 5.65 0.10
N GLU A 442 -26.97 4.75 -0.62
CA GLU A 442 -27.61 3.57 -0.08
C GLU A 442 -26.62 2.62 0.61
N LEU A 443 -25.46 2.38 0.00
CA LEU A 443 -24.44 1.51 0.62
C LEU A 443 -23.95 2.10 1.95
N GLY A 444 -23.64 3.39 1.98
CA GLY A 444 -23.24 4.07 3.22
C GLY A 444 -24.30 4.02 4.31
N ASP A 445 -25.59 4.27 3.96
CA ASP A 445 -26.71 4.17 4.90
C ASP A 445 -26.86 2.74 5.45
N LEU A 446 -26.66 1.74 4.60
CA LEU A 446 -26.73 0.34 4.98
C LEU A 446 -25.61 -0.03 5.94
N VAL A 447 -24.36 0.37 5.68
CA VAL A 447 -23.23 0.13 6.58
C VAL A 447 -23.49 0.75 7.95
N GLU A 448 -23.94 2.00 7.99
CA GLU A 448 -24.29 2.67 9.26
C GLU A 448 -25.46 2.01 9.98
N ALA A 449 -26.50 1.55 9.26
CA ALA A 449 -27.63 0.89 9.85
C ALA A 449 -27.24 -0.45 10.48
N VAL A 450 -26.39 -1.24 9.83
CA VAL A 450 -25.85 -2.48 10.39
C VAL A 450 -25.04 -2.17 11.65
N ASN A 451 -24.13 -1.21 11.59
CA ASN A 451 -23.31 -0.82 12.74
C ASN A 451 -24.19 -0.36 13.93
N LYS A 452 -25.20 0.47 13.69
CA LYS A 452 -26.12 0.96 14.73
C LYS A 452 -26.94 -0.15 15.38
N SER A 453 -27.08 -1.31 14.76
CA SER A 453 -27.81 -2.46 15.33
C SER A 453 -27.02 -3.19 16.42
N TYR A 454 -25.74 -2.97 16.56
CA TYR A 454 -24.93 -3.60 17.60
C TYR A 454 -25.10 -2.93 18.96
N PRO A 455 -25.01 -3.69 20.07
CA PRO A 455 -25.01 -3.11 21.43
C PRO A 455 -23.84 -2.14 21.67
N ASN A 456 -22.70 -2.41 21.04
CA ASN A 456 -21.48 -1.60 21.13
C ASN A 456 -21.03 -1.26 19.71
N PRO A 457 -21.67 -0.29 19.02
CA PRO A 457 -21.33 0.05 17.65
C PRO A 457 -19.93 0.65 17.54
N PHE A 458 -19.35 0.58 16.36
CA PHE A 458 -18.17 1.35 16.04
C PHE A 458 -18.49 2.84 15.97
N LYS A 459 -17.51 3.65 16.34
CA LYS A 459 -17.44 5.07 16.02
C LYS A 459 -16.63 5.18 14.72
N PHE A 460 -17.33 5.38 13.62
CA PHE A 460 -16.68 5.53 12.32
C PHE A 460 -15.91 6.85 12.23
N ASP A 461 -14.69 6.74 11.73
CA ASP A 461 -13.84 7.87 11.38
C ASP A 461 -13.86 8.05 9.85
N TYR A 462 -14.37 9.20 9.40
CA TYR A 462 -14.46 9.57 7.99
C TYR A 462 -13.42 10.62 7.58
N GLN A 463 -12.52 11.03 8.48
CA GLN A 463 -11.59 12.12 8.16
C GLN A 463 -10.70 11.77 6.98
N PHE A 464 -10.26 10.51 6.87
CA PHE A 464 -9.41 10.03 5.78
C PHE A 464 -10.17 9.83 4.46
N ASP A 465 -11.50 9.86 4.47
CA ASP A 465 -12.34 9.86 3.27
C ASP A 465 -12.67 11.29 2.78
N ALA A 466 -12.21 12.32 3.48
CA ALA A 466 -12.46 13.71 3.10
C ALA A 466 -11.81 14.04 1.75
N THR A 467 -12.54 14.74 0.90
CA THR A 467 -12.04 15.18 -0.40
C THR A 467 -10.77 16.03 -0.27
N GLY A 468 -9.72 15.64 -1.00
CA GLY A 468 -8.44 16.32 -0.97
C GLY A 468 -7.58 16.06 0.26
N HIS A 469 -7.90 15.03 1.06
CA HIS A 469 -7.07 14.63 2.20
C HIS A 469 -5.65 14.28 1.70
N PRO A 470 -4.57 14.81 2.32
CA PRO A 470 -3.21 14.67 1.81
C PRO A 470 -2.72 13.22 1.74
N GLU A 471 -3.17 12.36 2.65
CA GLU A 471 -2.80 10.95 2.71
C GLU A 471 -3.41 10.10 1.59
N GLN A 472 -4.44 10.58 0.90
CA GLN A 472 -5.06 9.95 -0.27
C GLN A 472 -5.46 8.47 -0.06
N TYR A 473 -5.96 8.09 1.11
CA TYR A 473 -6.28 6.69 1.44
C TYR A 473 -7.32 6.06 0.52
N TYR A 474 -8.23 6.87 -0.06
CA TYR A 474 -9.16 6.37 -1.07
C TYR A 474 -8.46 5.80 -2.31
N CYS A 475 -7.24 6.28 -2.61
CA CYS A 475 -6.44 5.88 -3.77
C CYS A 475 -5.38 4.82 -3.44
N ARG A 476 -5.31 4.32 -2.19
CA ARG A 476 -4.14 3.57 -1.71
C ARG A 476 -4.43 2.12 -1.34
N SER A 477 -5.62 1.58 -1.63
CA SER A 477 -5.88 0.15 -1.46
C SER A 477 -6.80 -0.37 -2.57
N ASP A 478 -6.96 -1.67 -2.65
CA ASP A 478 -7.61 -2.43 -3.73
C ASP A 478 -9.03 -2.00 -4.09
N HIS A 479 -9.76 -1.39 -3.15
CA HIS A 479 -11.13 -0.90 -3.37
C HIS A 479 -11.20 0.14 -4.50
N TYR A 480 -10.13 0.93 -4.71
CA TYR A 480 -10.12 1.95 -5.76
C TYR A 480 -10.28 1.34 -7.15
N GLU A 481 -9.67 0.19 -7.39
CA GLU A 481 -9.71 -0.47 -8.68
C GLU A 481 -11.13 -0.92 -9.07
N TYR A 482 -11.98 -1.22 -8.10
CA TYR A 482 -13.41 -1.45 -8.33
C TYR A 482 -14.18 -0.13 -8.49
N ALA A 483 -13.86 0.85 -7.65
CA ALA A 483 -14.53 2.15 -7.65
C ALA A 483 -14.35 2.89 -8.99
N ARG A 484 -13.17 2.82 -9.62
CA ARG A 484 -12.93 3.46 -10.93
C ARG A 484 -13.86 2.95 -12.03
N TYR A 485 -14.38 1.73 -11.90
CA TYR A 485 -15.40 1.18 -12.78
C TYR A 485 -16.85 1.48 -12.33
N GLY A 486 -17.02 2.26 -11.28
CA GLY A 486 -18.32 2.66 -10.76
C GLY A 486 -19.03 1.57 -9.96
N ILE A 487 -18.28 0.60 -9.43
CA ILE A 487 -18.79 -0.38 -8.47
C ILE A 487 -18.78 0.28 -7.09
N PRO A 488 -19.93 0.35 -6.37
CA PRO A 488 -19.96 0.87 -5.02
C PRO A 488 -19.01 0.09 -4.10
N ILE A 489 -18.21 0.80 -3.33
CA ILE A 489 -17.22 0.20 -2.43
C ILE A 489 -17.40 0.69 -1.00
N THR A 490 -16.89 -0.10 -0.06
CA THR A 490 -16.58 0.34 1.29
C THR A 490 -15.25 -0.25 1.71
N PHE A 491 -14.35 0.59 2.18
CA PHE A 491 -13.06 0.17 2.70
C PHE A 491 -13.04 0.34 4.22
N PHE A 492 -12.76 -0.76 4.93
CA PHE A 492 -12.68 -0.86 6.38
C PHE A 492 -11.22 -0.99 6.79
N SER A 493 -10.73 -0.09 7.64
CA SER A 493 -9.36 -0.08 8.12
C SER A 493 -9.26 0.48 9.54
N THR A 494 -8.19 0.16 10.23
CA THR A 494 -7.81 0.87 11.46
C THR A 494 -6.71 1.90 11.21
N GLY A 495 -6.20 1.96 9.98
CA GLY A 495 -5.18 2.91 9.54
C GLY A 495 -3.78 2.57 10.00
N GLY A 496 -2.82 3.46 9.72
CA GLY A 496 -1.42 3.30 10.07
C GLY A 496 -1.17 3.20 11.58
N HIS A 497 -0.09 2.54 11.95
CA HIS A 497 0.34 2.34 13.35
C HIS A 497 1.86 2.24 13.45
N VAL A 498 2.41 2.13 14.67
CA VAL A 498 3.85 2.17 14.94
C VAL A 498 4.65 1.02 14.32
N ASP A 499 3.99 -0.04 13.87
CA ASP A 499 4.61 -1.20 13.23
C ASP A 499 4.33 -1.27 11.71
N TYR A 500 3.56 -0.32 11.14
CA TYR A 500 3.21 -0.26 9.72
C TYR A 500 4.47 -0.26 8.85
N HIS A 501 4.56 -1.19 7.89
CA HIS A 501 5.71 -1.40 7.00
C HIS A 501 7.03 -1.63 7.76
N GLN A 502 6.97 -2.29 8.93
CA GLN A 502 8.14 -2.64 9.72
C GLN A 502 8.22 -4.15 9.94
N VAL A 503 9.44 -4.65 10.21
CA VAL A 503 9.64 -6.05 10.62
C VAL A 503 8.98 -6.38 11.96
N THR A 504 8.45 -5.37 12.62
CA THR A 504 7.74 -5.48 13.89
C THR A 504 6.22 -5.58 13.74
N ASP A 505 5.70 -5.59 12.50
CA ASP A 505 4.29 -5.93 12.25
C ASP A 505 4.08 -7.44 12.35
N GLU A 506 3.96 -7.90 13.60
CA GLU A 506 3.94 -9.31 13.98
C GLU A 506 2.65 -9.71 14.69
N PRO A 507 2.24 -10.99 14.60
CA PRO A 507 0.97 -11.50 15.11
C PRO A 507 0.70 -11.22 16.60
N GLN A 508 1.73 -11.21 17.45
CA GLN A 508 1.56 -10.97 18.89
C GLN A 508 1.17 -9.54 19.26
N TYR A 509 1.20 -8.61 18.31
CA TYR A 509 0.84 -7.21 18.54
C TYR A 509 -0.56 -6.84 18.05
N LEU A 510 -1.31 -7.81 17.50
CA LEU A 510 -2.67 -7.60 17.05
C LEU A 510 -3.69 -7.65 18.18
N ASN A 511 -4.76 -6.90 18.00
CA ASN A 511 -5.97 -6.93 18.81
C ASN A 511 -7.03 -7.83 18.18
N TYR A 512 -6.94 -9.13 18.38
CA TYR A 512 -7.84 -10.13 17.79
C TYR A 512 -9.32 -9.89 18.10
N PRO A 513 -9.73 -9.47 19.33
CA PRO A 513 -11.11 -9.07 19.58
C PRO A 513 -11.61 -7.94 18.69
N HIS A 514 -10.74 -6.95 18.37
CA HIS A 514 -11.10 -5.86 17.46
C HIS A 514 -11.22 -6.35 16.02
N LEU A 515 -10.25 -7.13 15.54
CA LEU A 515 -10.26 -7.77 14.21
C LEU A 515 -11.57 -8.52 13.99
N VAL A 516 -11.95 -9.39 14.93
CA VAL A 516 -13.17 -10.19 14.88
C VAL A 516 -14.43 -9.33 14.84
N LYS A 517 -14.44 -8.24 15.60
CA LYS A 517 -15.56 -7.29 15.61
C LYS A 517 -15.72 -6.61 14.24
N VAL A 518 -14.60 -6.22 13.59
CA VAL A 518 -14.62 -5.63 12.23
C VAL A 518 -15.06 -6.68 11.21
N ALA A 519 -14.45 -7.87 11.21
CA ALA A 519 -14.82 -8.95 10.30
C ALA A 519 -16.31 -9.34 10.42
N THR A 520 -16.87 -9.31 11.66
CA THR A 520 -18.29 -9.54 11.89
C THR A 520 -19.15 -8.45 11.27
N LEU A 521 -18.78 -7.18 11.43
CA LEU A 521 -19.49 -6.06 10.79
C LEU A 521 -19.50 -6.21 9.26
N VAL A 522 -18.34 -6.52 8.67
CA VAL A 522 -18.22 -6.69 7.20
C VAL A 522 -19.08 -7.88 6.74
N ALA A 523 -19.08 -9.00 7.47
CA ALA A 523 -19.95 -10.14 7.16
C ALA A 523 -21.43 -9.76 7.18
N ASP A 524 -21.88 -9.03 8.21
CA ASP A 524 -23.29 -8.63 8.33
C ASP A 524 -23.68 -7.60 7.25
N VAL A 525 -22.78 -6.69 6.88
CA VAL A 525 -22.96 -5.79 5.72
C VAL A 525 -23.07 -6.59 4.42
N ALA A 526 -22.16 -7.54 4.20
CA ALA A 526 -22.18 -8.40 3.01
C ALA A 526 -23.49 -9.20 2.90
N GLU A 527 -23.95 -9.77 4.02
CA GLU A 527 -25.24 -10.48 4.07
C GLU A 527 -26.40 -9.57 3.72
N ARG A 528 -26.42 -8.35 4.27
CA ARG A 528 -27.47 -7.37 4.01
C ARG A 528 -27.51 -6.96 2.54
N VAL A 529 -26.37 -6.63 1.95
CA VAL A 529 -26.24 -6.30 0.52
C VAL A 529 -26.64 -7.50 -0.36
N ALA A 530 -26.18 -8.70 -0.02
CA ALA A 530 -26.48 -9.91 -0.81
C ALA A 530 -27.96 -10.28 -0.79
N ASN A 531 -28.71 -9.87 0.23
CA ASN A 531 -30.14 -10.15 0.39
C ASN A 531 -31.07 -9.02 -0.11
N LEU A 532 -30.54 -7.88 -0.58
CA LEU A 532 -31.36 -6.81 -1.17
C LEU A 532 -32.18 -7.35 -2.36
N GLY A 533 -33.43 -6.88 -2.50
CA GLY A 533 -34.29 -7.22 -3.64
C GLY A 533 -33.86 -6.55 -4.97
N HIS A 534 -32.95 -5.58 -4.91
CA HIS A 534 -32.44 -4.81 -6.03
C HIS A 534 -30.91 -4.69 -5.94
N ARG A 535 -30.28 -4.17 -6.98
CA ARG A 535 -28.85 -3.82 -6.95
C ARG A 535 -28.66 -2.57 -6.10
N VAL A 536 -27.51 -2.47 -5.43
CA VAL A 536 -27.11 -1.23 -4.76
C VAL A 536 -27.19 -0.06 -5.75
N VAL A 537 -27.88 1.00 -5.35
CA VAL A 537 -28.11 2.16 -6.21
C VAL A 537 -26.83 3.00 -6.31
N VAL A 538 -26.38 3.25 -7.54
CA VAL A 538 -25.30 4.19 -7.83
C VAL A 538 -25.91 5.54 -8.13
N ASP A 539 -25.86 6.45 -7.18
CA ASP A 539 -26.49 7.79 -7.24
C ASP A 539 -25.48 8.93 -7.30
N LYS A 540 -24.20 8.62 -7.42
CA LYS A 540 -23.11 9.56 -7.56
C LYS A 540 -22.39 9.39 -8.92
N PRO A 541 -21.71 10.44 -9.41
CA PRO A 541 -20.93 10.36 -10.64
C PRO A 541 -19.87 9.25 -10.59
N LYS A 542 -19.76 8.49 -11.68
CA LYS A 542 -18.70 7.49 -11.83
C LYS A 542 -17.40 8.17 -12.25
N PRO A 543 -16.25 7.76 -11.71
CA PRO A 543 -14.96 8.26 -12.19
C PRO A 543 -14.64 7.76 -13.62
N ASP A 544 -13.67 8.39 -14.26
CA ASP A 544 -13.06 7.86 -15.47
C ASP A 544 -12.16 6.67 -15.10
N PRO A 545 -12.42 5.46 -15.61
CA PRO A 545 -11.62 4.28 -15.27
C PRO A 545 -10.15 4.39 -15.70
N LYS A 546 -9.82 5.31 -16.60
CA LYS A 546 -8.44 5.59 -17.07
C LYS A 546 -7.89 6.89 -16.49
N GLY A 547 -8.67 7.59 -15.69
CA GLY A 547 -8.25 8.81 -15.02
C GLY A 547 -7.35 8.56 -13.84
N GLU A 548 -6.59 9.58 -13.45
CA GLU A 548 -5.87 9.54 -12.16
C GLU A 548 -6.87 9.46 -11.01
N CYS A 549 -6.55 8.69 -9.97
CA CYS A 549 -7.35 8.68 -8.76
C CYS A 549 -7.40 10.07 -8.12
N VAL A 550 -8.56 10.47 -7.65
CA VAL A 550 -8.78 11.73 -6.93
C VAL A 550 -9.39 11.41 -5.57
N GLN A 551 -8.64 11.83 -4.51
CA GLN A 551 -9.07 11.70 -3.12
C GLN A 551 -10.36 12.50 -2.87
#